data_2bc2674962eb199346c0fb7b5d50e13a
#
_entry.id   2bc2674962eb199346c0fb7b5d50e13a
#
_cell.length_a   1.000
_cell.length_b   1.000
_cell.length_c   1.000
_cell.angle_alpha   90.00
_cell.angle_beta   90.00
_cell.angle_gamma   90.00
#
_symmetry.space_group_name_H-M   'P 1'
#
loop_
_entity.id
_entity.type
_entity.pdbx_description
1 polymer ?
#
loop_
_entity_poly.entity_id
_entity_poly.type
_entity_poly.pdbx_seq_one_letter_code
_entity_poly.pdbx_strand_id
1 'polypeptide(L)' 'MTGTVKEYNTTKGLGFISGDDGEDYFVHVYGLRPKLKSFGLPPGQRVAFDVDFDMKGDKAVNVRPG' A
#
# COMPACT_ATOMS: atom_id res chain seq x y z
N MET A 1 0.65 8.84 6.93
CA MET A 1 -0.09 9.09 5.67
C MET A 1 -1.24 8.10 5.57
N THR A 2 -2.34 8.53 5.03
CA THR A 2 -3.48 7.66 4.74
C THR A 2 -3.81 7.70 3.26
N GLY A 3 -4.52 6.68 2.79
CA GLY A 3 -4.92 6.58 1.39
C GLY A 3 -5.92 5.47 1.17
N THR A 4 -6.20 5.21 -0.10
CA THR A 4 -7.15 4.19 -0.52
C THR A 4 -6.46 3.23 -1.48
N VAL A 5 -6.65 1.94 -1.29
CA VAL A 5 -6.07 0.95 -2.18
C VAL A 5 -6.68 1.10 -3.57
N LYS A 6 -5.84 1.32 -4.57
CA LYS A 6 -6.24 1.44 -5.96
C LYS A 6 -6.32 0.09 -6.63
N GLU A 7 -5.26 -0.70 -6.49
CA GLU A 7 -5.21 -2.08 -6.97
C GLU A 7 -4.16 -2.85 -6.17
N TYR A 8 -4.32 -4.15 -6.09
CA TYR A 8 -3.33 -5.03 -5.47
C TYR A 8 -3.44 -6.42 -6.05
N ASN A 9 -2.31 -6.95 -6.54
CA ASN A 9 -2.24 -8.30 -7.08
C ASN A 9 -1.65 -9.23 -6.02
N THR A 10 -2.48 -10.09 -5.44
CA THR A 10 -2.07 -10.99 -4.36
C THR A 10 -1.07 -12.04 -4.84
N THR A 11 -1.15 -12.47 -6.09
CA THR A 11 -0.24 -13.45 -6.65
C THR A 11 1.18 -12.89 -6.76
N LYS A 12 1.32 -11.65 -7.23
CA LYS A 12 2.61 -11.00 -7.39
C LYS A 12 3.06 -10.26 -6.13
N GLY A 13 2.14 -9.98 -5.21
CA GLY A 13 2.44 -9.20 -4.01
C GLY A 13 2.75 -7.74 -4.30
N LEU A 14 2.11 -7.16 -5.31
CA LEU A 14 2.36 -5.78 -5.76
C LEU A 14 1.05 -5.04 -5.94
N GLY A 15 1.07 -3.74 -5.67
CA GLY A 15 -0.09 -2.90 -5.92
C GLY A 15 0.21 -1.42 -5.79
N PHE A 16 -0.85 -0.62 -5.80
CA PHE A 16 -0.77 0.82 -5.65
C PHE A 16 -1.82 1.32 -4.67
N ILE A 17 -1.42 2.33 -3.90
CA ILE A 17 -2.29 3.05 -3.00
C ILE A 17 -2.38 4.49 -3.51
N SER A 18 -3.60 4.99 -3.65
CA SER A 18 -3.83 6.39 -3.94
C SER A 18 -3.79 7.16 -2.62
N GLY A 19 -2.73 7.92 -2.41
CA GLY A 19 -2.58 8.70 -1.19
C GLY A 19 -3.55 9.86 -1.12
N ASP A 20 -3.89 10.29 0.09
CA ASP A 20 -4.78 11.43 0.29
C ASP A 20 -4.12 12.76 -0.16
N ASP A 21 -2.82 12.74 -0.41
CA ASP A 21 -2.08 13.87 -0.98
C ASP A 21 -2.20 13.97 -2.51
N GLY A 22 -2.92 13.04 -3.15
CA GLY A 22 -3.09 13.01 -4.60
C GLY A 22 -2.01 12.23 -5.33
N GLU A 23 -1.04 11.66 -4.63
CA GLU A 23 0.04 10.88 -5.24
C GLU A 23 -0.25 9.38 -5.14
N ASP A 24 0.24 8.61 -6.11
CA ASP A 24 0.17 7.16 -6.08
C ASP A 24 1.44 6.61 -5.42
N TYR A 25 1.27 5.60 -4.57
CA TYR A 25 2.36 4.95 -3.87
C TYR A 25 2.38 3.47 -4.21
N PHE A 26 3.55 2.98 -4.58
CA PHE A 26 3.76 1.55 -4.83
C PHE A 26 3.75 0.81 -3.50
N VAL A 27 3.09 -0.35 -3.46
CA VAL A 27 3.07 -1.20 -2.27
C VAL A 27 3.50 -2.61 -2.63
N HIS A 28 4.34 -3.20 -1.79
CA HIS A 28 4.80 -4.58 -1.93
C HIS A 28 4.37 -5.36 -0.69
N VAL A 29 4.17 -6.67 -0.84
CA VAL A 29 3.71 -7.54 0.25
C VAL A 29 4.59 -7.39 1.50
N TYR A 30 5.89 -7.17 1.34
CA TYR A 30 6.79 -6.99 2.48
C TYR A 30 6.56 -5.67 3.22
N GLY A 31 5.89 -4.72 2.62
CA GLY A 31 5.50 -3.46 3.28
C GLY A 31 4.22 -3.56 4.08
N LEU A 32 3.54 -4.70 4.06
CA LEU A 32 2.28 -4.90 4.78
C LEU A 32 2.53 -5.42 6.19
N ARG A 33 1.69 -4.97 7.12
CA ARG A 33 1.63 -5.59 8.45
C ARG A 33 1.13 -7.03 8.33
N PRO A 34 1.47 -7.92 9.27
CA PRO A 34 1.11 -9.34 9.18
C PRO A 34 -0.38 -9.61 8.90
N LYS A 35 -1.27 -8.84 9.47
CA LYS A 35 -2.71 -8.98 9.20
C LYS A 35 -3.03 -8.81 7.73
N LEU A 36 -2.46 -7.78 7.10
CA LEU A 36 -2.74 -7.49 5.70
C LEU A 36 -2.04 -8.46 4.76
N LYS A 37 -0.92 -9.06 5.17
CA LYS A 37 -0.28 -10.12 4.40
C LYS A 37 -1.21 -11.32 4.23
N SER A 38 -1.99 -11.63 5.27
CA SER A 38 -2.93 -12.76 5.23
C SER A 38 -4.18 -12.45 4.43
N PHE A 39 -4.70 -11.22 4.51
CA PHE A 39 -5.98 -10.86 3.88
C PHE A 39 -5.84 -10.14 2.55
N GLY A 40 -4.63 -9.65 2.23
CA GLY A 40 -4.40 -8.85 1.03
C GLY A 40 -4.98 -7.45 1.16
N LEU A 41 -5.06 -6.75 0.04
CA LEU A 41 -5.55 -5.37 -0.01
C LEU A 41 -6.64 -5.25 -1.06
N PRO A 42 -7.91 -5.39 -0.68
CA PRO A 42 -9.01 -5.22 -1.64
C PRO A 42 -9.07 -3.76 -2.11
N PRO A 43 -9.35 -3.52 -3.40
CA PRO A 43 -9.50 -2.16 -3.93
C PRO A 43 -10.57 -1.40 -3.15
N GLY A 44 -10.30 -0.13 -2.88
CA GLY A 44 -11.21 0.71 -2.13
C GLY A 44 -11.01 0.71 -0.63
N GLN A 45 -10.18 -0.17 -0.10
CA GLN A 45 -9.89 -0.20 1.34
C GLN A 45 -9.08 1.00 1.76
N ARG A 46 -9.46 1.63 2.89
CA ARG A 46 -8.68 2.70 3.49
C ARG A 46 -7.53 2.10 4.29
N VAL A 47 -6.35 2.69 4.13
CA VAL A 47 -5.13 2.24 4.82
C VAL A 47 -4.35 3.44 5.36
N ALA A 48 -3.57 3.17 6.40
CA ALA A 48 -2.52 4.07 6.85
C ALA A 48 -1.17 3.47 6.48
N PHE A 49 -0.18 4.29 6.20
CA PHE A 49 1.13 3.80 5.79
C PHE A 49 2.19 4.89 6.00
N ASP A 50 3.44 4.46 6.00
CA ASP A 50 4.59 5.35 5.96
C ASP A 50 5.13 5.38 4.54
N VAL A 51 5.81 6.45 4.17
CA VAL A 51 6.38 6.60 2.84
C VAL A 51 7.88 6.38 2.91
N ASP A 52 8.37 5.50 2.03
CA ASP A 52 9.80 5.28 1.85
C ASP A 52 10.19 5.79 0.45
N PHE A 53 11.09 6.76 0.41
CA PHE A 53 11.51 7.36 -0.85
C PHE A 53 12.60 6.51 -1.48
N ASP A 54 12.31 5.96 -2.66
CA ASP A 54 13.20 5.10 -3.40
C ASP A 54 13.53 5.76 -4.74
N MET A 55 14.66 5.40 -5.32
CA MET A 55 15.07 5.87 -6.65
C MET A 55 14.07 5.50 -7.74
N LYS A 56 13.31 4.42 -7.55
CA LYS A 56 12.30 3.96 -8.51
C LYS A 56 10.93 4.61 -8.30
N GLY A 57 10.79 5.44 -7.29
CA GLY A 57 9.54 6.08 -6.91
C GLY A 57 9.24 5.88 -5.43
N ASP A 58 8.20 6.53 -4.96
CA ASP A 58 7.81 6.47 -3.57
C ASP A 58 7.01 5.19 -3.31
N LYS A 59 7.33 4.50 -2.23
CA LYS A 59 6.61 3.27 -1.87
C LYS A 59 6.02 3.37 -0.48
N ALA A 60 4.89 2.71 -0.31
CA ALA A 60 4.23 2.59 0.97
C ALA A 60 4.83 1.43 1.75
N VAL A 61 5.18 1.68 3.01
CA VAL A 61 5.70 0.67 3.93
C VAL A 61 4.89 0.71 5.20
N ASN A 62 4.99 -0.36 5.98
CA ASN A 62 4.29 -0.41 7.27
C ASN A 62 2.79 -0.20 7.09
N VAL A 63 2.22 -0.76 6.03
CA VAL A 63 0.81 -0.58 5.67
C VAL A 63 -0.08 -1.30 6.66
N ARG A 64 -1.10 -0.62 7.15
CA ARG A 64 -2.03 -1.09 8.17
C ARG A 64 -3.42 -0.53 7.91
N PRO A 65 -4.48 -1.11 8.49
CA PRO A 65 -5.84 -0.56 8.31
C PRO A 65 -5.88 0.90 8.74
N GLY A 66 -6.53 1.69 7.90
CA GLY A 66 -6.66 3.12 8.13
C GLY A 66 -7.80 3.52 9.04
#